data_0686e4e600f1da801de5ac69ed7f7801
#
_entry.id   0686e4e600f1da801de5ac69ed7f7801
#
_cell.length_a   1.000
_cell.length_b   1.000
_cell.length_c   1.000
_cell.angle_alpha   90.00
_cell.angle_beta   90.00
_cell.angle_gamma   90.00
#
_symmetry.space_group_name_H-M   'P 1'
#
loop_
_entity.id
_entity.type
_entity.pdbx_description
1 polymer ?
#
loop_
_entity_poly.entity_id
_entity_poly.type
_entity_poly.pdbx_seq_one_letter_code
_entity_poly.pdbx_strand_id
1 'polypeptide(L)'
;MEKNKIHILVVDDDDRIRDLIKQYLNDNNFMVSSAISSADAKTKLSQFRFDLIVLDVMMPGQSGFELTKEIKNVMNVPIILLTAKGEVES
;
A
#
# COMPACT_ATOMS: atom_id res chain seq x y z
N MET A 1 15.04 -21.44 6.11
CA MET A 1 13.73 -21.03 5.70
C MET A 1 13.54 -19.53 5.82
N GLU A 2 12.90 -19.00 4.86
CA GLU A 2 12.56 -17.59 4.90
C GLU A 2 11.50 -17.34 5.93
N LYS A 3 11.76 -16.42 6.77
CA LYS A 3 10.75 -16.00 7.72
C LYS A 3 10.99 -14.54 7.99
N ASN A 4 10.01 -13.87 8.45
CA ASN A 4 10.11 -12.48 8.79
C ASN A 4 10.44 -11.59 7.60
N LYS A 5 10.04 -12.01 6.42
CA LYS A 5 10.06 -11.09 5.30
C LYS A 5 9.10 -9.96 5.62
N ILE A 6 9.52 -8.75 5.30
CA ILE A 6 8.65 -7.59 5.47
C ILE A 6 7.56 -7.67 4.41
N HIS A 7 6.32 -7.55 4.86
CA HIS A 7 5.15 -7.63 3.99
C HIS A 7 4.62 -6.23 3.73
N ILE A 8 4.60 -5.84 2.46
CA ILE A 8 4.21 -4.48 2.04
C ILE A 8 2.94 -4.55 1.21
N LEU A 9 1.99 -3.68 1.53
CA LEU A 9 0.79 -3.52 0.72
C LEU A 9 0.96 -2.32 -0.19
N VAL A 10 0.77 -2.51 -1.49
CA VAL A 10 0.85 -1.43 -2.48
C VAL A 10 -0.56 -1.15 -2.98
N VAL A 11 -1.04 0.07 -2.76
CA VAL A 11 -2.39 0.46 -3.13
C VAL A 11 -2.32 1.54 -4.20
N ASP A 12 -2.76 1.22 -5.40
CA ASP A 12 -2.73 2.14 -6.53
C ASP A 12 -3.71 1.63 -7.58
N ASP A 13 -4.53 2.52 -8.14
CA ASP A 13 -5.47 2.13 -9.17
C ASP A 13 -4.84 2.04 -10.56
N ASP A 14 -3.62 2.53 -10.73
CA ASP A 14 -2.89 2.44 -12.00
C ASP A 14 -2.13 1.13 -12.04
N ASP A 15 -2.54 0.25 -12.97
CA ASP A 15 -1.95 -1.09 -13.08
C ASP A 15 -0.45 -1.05 -13.35
N ARG A 16 0.00 -0.11 -14.17
CA ARG A 16 1.42 -0.06 -14.55
C ARG A 16 2.29 0.34 -13.38
N ILE A 17 1.86 1.34 -12.63
CA ILE A 17 2.62 1.81 -11.47
C ILE A 17 2.60 0.76 -10.38
N ARG A 18 1.44 0.17 -10.15
CA ARG A 18 1.32 -0.88 -9.13
C ARG A 18 2.23 -2.05 -9.44
N ASP A 19 2.24 -2.50 -10.71
CA ASP A 19 3.06 -3.63 -11.10
C ASP A 19 4.55 -3.30 -11.01
N LEU A 20 4.93 -2.09 -11.38
CA LEU A 20 6.32 -1.66 -11.31
C LEU A 20 6.83 -1.66 -9.87
N ILE A 21 6.03 -1.11 -8.97
CA ILE A 21 6.41 -1.08 -7.55
C ILE A 21 6.48 -2.49 -6.98
N LYS A 22 5.51 -3.33 -7.32
CA LYS A 22 5.51 -4.71 -6.86
C LYS A 22 6.77 -5.44 -7.31
N GLN A 23 7.13 -5.29 -8.57
CA GLN A 23 8.31 -5.96 -9.09
C GLN A 23 9.57 -5.48 -8.39
N TYR A 24 9.70 -4.17 -8.23
CA TYR A 24 10.86 -3.61 -7.55
C TYR A 24 11.00 -4.15 -6.13
N LEU A 25 9.90 -4.17 -5.39
CA LEU A 25 9.93 -4.63 -4.01
C LEU A 25 10.20 -6.13 -3.93
N ASN A 26 9.59 -6.91 -4.82
CA ASN A 26 9.87 -8.34 -4.87
C ASN A 26 11.34 -8.61 -5.16
N ASP A 27 11.93 -7.85 -6.07
CA ASP A 27 13.34 -8.00 -6.43
C ASP A 27 14.26 -7.64 -5.27
N ASN A 28 13.76 -6.86 -4.34
CA ASN A 28 14.52 -6.47 -3.15
C ASN A 28 14.12 -7.29 -1.92
N ASN A 29 13.54 -8.44 -2.16
CA ASN A 29 13.31 -9.45 -1.14
C ASN A 29 12.20 -9.11 -0.13
N PHE A 30 11.25 -8.28 -0.54
CA PHE A 30 10.05 -8.03 0.25
C PHE A 30 8.91 -8.92 -0.22
N MET A 31 8.00 -9.24 0.67
CA MET A 31 6.74 -9.87 0.30
C MET A 31 5.75 -8.76 -0.03
N VAL A 32 5.06 -8.85 -1.17
CA VAL A 32 4.21 -7.76 -1.63
C VAL A 32 2.82 -8.27 -1.95
N SER A 33 1.83 -7.57 -1.42
CA SER A 33 0.44 -7.71 -1.84
C SER A 33 0.00 -6.39 -2.44
N SER A 34 -1.02 -6.41 -3.26
CA SER A 34 -1.47 -5.17 -3.90
C SER A 34 -2.97 -5.04 -3.83
N ALA A 35 -3.43 -3.80 -3.93
CA ALA A 35 -4.84 -3.47 -3.95
C ALA A 35 -5.08 -2.38 -4.99
N ILE A 36 -6.24 -2.44 -5.65
CA ILE A 36 -6.55 -1.53 -6.75
C ILE A 36 -7.40 -0.34 -6.31
N SER A 37 -7.85 -0.35 -5.06
CA SER A 37 -8.75 0.67 -4.55
C SER A 37 -8.70 0.68 -3.03
N SER A 38 -9.34 1.67 -2.43
CA SER A 38 -9.46 1.73 -0.98
C SER A 38 -10.26 0.55 -0.44
N ALA A 39 -11.33 0.17 -1.12
CA ALA A 39 -12.14 -0.97 -0.70
C ALA A 39 -11.33 -2.26 -0.73
N ASP A 40 -10.56 -2.46 -1.82
CA ASP A 40 -9.71 -3.64 -1.94
C ASP A 40 -8.62 -3.64 -0.87
N ALA A 41 -8.06 -2.47 -0.57
CA ALA A 41 -7.06 -2.34 0.48
C ALA A 41 -7.62 -2.74 1.84
N LYS A 42 -8.84 -2.31 2.14
CA LYS A 42 -9.47 -2.66 3.42
C LYS A 42 -9.68 -4.17 3.52
N THR A 43 -10.06 -4.81 2.43
CA THR A 43 -10.20 -6.25 2.39
C THR A 43 -8.88 -6.93 2.70
N LYS A 44 -7.81 -6.49 2.04
CA LYS A 44 -6.48 -7.08 2.26
C LYS A 44 -6.01 -6.86 3.70
N LEU A 45 -6.28 -5.67 4.25
CA LEU A 45 -5.89 -5.35 5.62
C LEU A 45 -6.63 -6.18 6.65
N SER A 46 -7.83 -6.66 6.31
CA SER A 46 -8.57 -7.54 7.21
C SER A 46 -8.10 -8.98 7.15
N GLN A 47 -7.38 -9.35 6.09
CA GLN A 47 -6.96 -10.74 5.86
C GLN A 47 -5.51 -10.98 6.20
N PHE A 48 -4.66 -9.98 6.06
CA PHE A 48 -3.22 -10.14 6.20
C PHE A 48 -2.64 -9.06 7.07
N ARG A 49 -1.48 -9.35 7.63
CA ARG A 49 -0.72 -8.38 8.39
C ARG A 49 0.32 -7.75 7.50
N PHE A 50 0.44 -6.43 7.58
CA PHE A 50 1.42 -5.68 6.78
C PHE A 50 2.34 -4.89 7.69
N ASP A 51 3.57 -4.74 7.23
CA ASP A 51 4.59 -3.96 7.95
C ASP A 51 4.69 -2.55 7.40
N LEU A 52 4.20 -2.32 6.19
CA LEU A 52 4.27 -1.03 5.53
C LEU A 52 3.19 -0.97 4.46
N ILE A 53 2.61 0.20 4.27
CA ILE A 53 1.65 0.43 3.19
C ILE A 53 2.19 1.55 2.31
N VAL A 54 2.23 1.29 0.99
CA VAL A 54 2.54 2.31 -0.01
C VAL A 54 1.22 2.64 -0.68
N LEU A 55 0.79 3.89 -0.62
CA LEU A 55 -0.57 4.26 -0.92
C LEU A 55 -0.62 5.47 -1.85
N ASP A 56 -1.29 5.32 -2.98
CA ASP A 56 -1.52 6.42 -3.89
C ASP A 56 -2.57 7.38 -3.31
N VAL A 57 -2.29 8.67 -3.37
CA VAL A 57 -3.21 9.69 -2.87
C VAL A 57 -4.40 9.86 -3.81
N MET A 58 -4.14 9.79 -5.11
CA MET A 58 -5.14 10.11 -6.12
C MET A 58 -5.84 8.86 -6.61
N MET A 59 -6.90 8.48 -5.91
CA MET A 59 -7.71 7.33 -6.31
C MET A 59 -9.17 7.73 -6.40
N PRO A 60 -9.93 7.15 -7.34
CA PRO A 60 -11.37 7.38 -7.41
C PRO A 60 -12.06 6.89 -6.14
N GLY A 61 -13.12 7.54 -5.76
CA GLY A 61 -13.84 7.20 -4.55
C GLY A 61 -13.13 7.77 -3.34
N GLN A 62 -12.65 6.91 -2.46
CA GLN A 62 -11.95 7.35 -1.27
C GLN A 62 -10.48 7.64 -1.59
N SER A 63 -10.04 8.85 -1.27
CA SER A 63 -8.64 9.25 -1.53
C SER A 63 -7.68 8.55 -0.57
N GLY A 64 -6.40 8.60 -0.93
CA GLY A 64 -5.36 8.04 -0.07
C GLY A 64 -5.28 8.75 1.27
N PHE A 65 -5.55 10.04 1.32
CA PHE A 65 -5.55 10.76 2.59
C PHE A 65 -6.66 10.27 3.51
N GLU A 66 -7.85 10.06 2.97
CA GLU A 66 -8.97 9.56 3.75
C GLU A 66 -8.72 8.14 4.24
N LEU A 67 -8.19 7.31 3.36
CA LEU A 67 -7.89 5.94 3.74
C LEU A 67 -6.82 5.90 4.84
N THR A 68 -5.83 6.77 4.75
CA THR A 68 -4.80 6.86 5.78
C THR A 68 -5.41 7.14 7.15
N LYS A 69 -6.35 8.06 7.22
CA LYS A 69 -7.01 8.37 8.49
C LYS A 69 -7.73 7.16 9.05
N GLU A 70 -8.44 6.44 8.20
CA GLU A 70 -9.16 5.24 8.65
C GLU A 70 -8.21 4.18 9.17
N ILE A 71 -7.12 3.94 8.44
CA ILE A 71 -6.16 2.93 8.84
C ILE A 71 -5.53 3.30 10.17
N LYS A 72 -5.13 4.56 10.34
CA LYS A 72 -4.47 4.99 11.57
C LYS A 72 -5.39 4.92 12.78
N ASN A 73 -6.69 4.93 12.57
CA ASN A 73 -7.63 4.81 13.69
C ASN A 73 -7.68 3.39 14.24
N VAL A 74 -7.33 2.39 13.45
CA VAL A 74 -7.50 1.00 13.86
C VAL A 74 -6.21 0.22 13.95
N MET A 75 -5.12 0.72 13.36
CA MET A 75 -3.85 0.00 13.42
C MET A 75 -2.69 0.98 13.31
N ASN A 76 -1.55 0.53 13.80
CA ASN A 76 -0.35 1.36 13.85
C ASN A 76 0.67 0.82 12.85
N VAL A 77 0.44 1.10 11.57
CA VAL A 77 1.32 0.66 10.50
C VAL A 77 1.84 1.88 9.75
N PRO A 78 3.14 1.92 9.41
CA PRO A 78 3.68 3.03 8.64
C PRO A 78 3.05 3.10 7.25
N ILE A 79 2.78 4.31 6.79
CA ILE A 79 2.17 4.54 5.48
C ILE A 79 3.01 5.56 4.73
N ILE A 80 3.39 5.22 3.49
CA ILE A 80 4.06 6.13 2.58
C ILE A 80 3.05 6.53 1.52
N LEU A 81 2.84 7.83 1.36
CA LEU A 81 1.89 8.34 0.38
C LEU A 81 2.62 8.78 -0.88
N LEU A 82 2.11 8.33 -2.03
CA LEU A 82 2.60 8.75 -3.33
C LEU A 82 1.67 9.82 -3.87
N THR A 83 2.23 10.97 -4.21
CA THR A 83 1.42 12.08 -4.71
C THR A 83 1.47 12.10 -6.24
N ALA A 84 0.54 12.86 -6.81
CA ALA A 84 0.45 12.98 -8.27
C ALA A 84 1.70 13.56 -8.90
N LYS A 85 2.52 14.25 -8.11
CA LYS A 85 3.75 14.85 -8.63
C LYS A 85 4.97 13.99 -8.37
N GLY A 86 4.77 12.76 -7.93
CA GLY A 86 5.88 11.88 -7.64
C GLY A 86 6.56 12.13 -6.32
N GLU A 87 6.04 13.02 -5.51
CA GLU A 87 6.57 13.25 -4.17
C GLU A 87 6.10 12.17 -3.22
N VAL A 88 6.88 11.97 -2.18
CA VAL A 88 6.57 10.95 -1.19
C VAL A 88 6.36 11.61 0.16
N GLU A 89 5.24 11.27 0.81
CA GLU A 89 4.93 11.72 2.16
C GLU A 89 4.66 10.52 3.05
N SER A 90 4.98 10.66 4.30
CA SER A 90 4.74 9.58 5.26
C SER A 90 3.94 10.04 6.46
#